data_ed10646a958c7f4159359ef0c579ea7f
#
_entry.id   ed10646a958c7f4159359ef0c579ea7f
#
_cell.length_a   1.000
_cell.length_b   1.000
_cell.length_c   1.000
_cell.angle_alpha   90.00
_cell.angle_beta   90.00
_cell.angle_gamma   90.00
#
_symmetry.space_group_name_H-M   'P 1'
#
loop_
_entity.id
_entity.type
_entity.pdbx_description
1 polymer ?
#
loop_
_entity_poly.entity_id
_entity_poly.type
_entity_poly.pdbx_seq_one_letter_code
_entity_poly.pdbx_strand_id
1 'polypeptide(L)'
;QEFTVDQAGVKTIVLDATNTQNTFTVTVNKVSGNTTITANNGNYALKNAKFEIYASDKTTKVADTYTDENGSFSVKLKNGTYWLHETIASQGYSLAEDQQFTVDKKDLSVTVKEPPKTGTINLVKKSTTDLHSDYESYYLKGAEYGVYNAAGTKVGTIVTDAEGKGSLSTLPLGTYTLKELKAPAGYYLSTDTLTATLTSSVVTANVTGKDKPGQVPAPEVILEKVDAETGLAKPQGAGSLQGAEYTMKYYDVVSTTDPTASGRKAKYTWVLKTDAKGQIKLDADHLVSGPDFYKENGKVVFPVGTTTFQETKAPKGYQLDSNVYVMNSVIENDKAVLKNKPVSKEKPYRGYIRFNKTDEKNKAMANIPFKITSKTTGESHIVNTASDGYIYGKDVNFGSGKGFLYDTYLVEEQSCAANKGYILESFEVTINENGATVDKGTLQNLPKTKQITLTKRIKASDINFKNGDPIFILKLTGTDYAGKSHTYYRQVR
;
A
#
# COMPACT_ATOMS: atom_id res chain seq x y z
N GLN A 1 -40.10 -95.58 18.53
CA GLN A 1 -40.82 -96.68 17.82
C GLN A 1 -40.79 -97.91 18.71
N GLU A 2 -41.91 -98.45 19.07
CA GLU A 2 -42.04 -99.81 19.69
C GLU A 2 -41.99 -100.85 18.57
N PHE A 3 -41.23 -101.93 18.74
CA PHE A 3 -41.22 -103.05 17.87
C PHE A 3 -41.29 -104.37 18.68
N THR A 4 -41.98 -105.37 18.15
CA THR A 4 -42.14 -106.62 18.82
C THR A 4 -41.33 -107.69 18.09
N VAL A 5 -40.58 -108.53 18.81
CA VAL A 5 -39.82 -109.67 18.28
C VAL A 5 -40.59 -110.91 18.63
N ASP A 6 -41.17 -111.58 17.62
CA ASP A 6 -42.13 -112.71 17.80
C ASP A 6 -41.61 -114.09 17.29
N GLN A 7 -40.31 -114.17 16.90
CA GLN A 7 -39.69 -115.46 16.42
C GLN A 7 -38.29 -115.73 17.01
N ALA A 8 -38.12 -116.98 17.45
CA ALA A 8 -36.84 -117.47 17.91
C ALA A 8 -35.91 -117.71 16.71
N GLY A 9 -34.93 -116.95 16.56
CA GLY A 9 -33.85 -117.05 15.54
C GLY A 9 -33.10 -115.71 15.50
N VAL A 10 -31.79 -115.80 15.36
CA VAL A 10 -31.00 -114.59 15.34
C VAL A 10 -31.27 -113.81 14.06
N LYS A 11 -32.06 -112.81 14.13
CA LYS A 11 -32.17 -111.76 13.10
C LYS A 11 -31.65 -110.47 13.60
N THR A 12 -30.70 -109.89 12.91
CA THR A 12 -30.21 -108.54 13.23
C THR A 12 -31.28 -107.55 12.74
N ILE A 13 -31.81 -106.79 13.69
CA ILE A 13 -32.62 -105.61 13.38
C ILE A 13 -31.75 -104.44 13.37
N VAL A 14 -31.58 -103.75 12.23
CA VAL A 14 -30.85 -102.53 12.12
C VAL A 14 -31.84 -101.35 12.26
N LEU A 15 -31.71 -100.58 13.32
CA LEU A 15 -32.52 -99.36 13.55
C LEU A 15 -31.64 -98.21 13.18
N ASP A 16 -31.93 -97.55 12.01
CA ASP A 16 -31.35 -96.31 11.64
C ASP A 16 -32.07 -95.13 12.33
N ALA A 17 -31.45 -94.57 13.34
CA ALA A 17 -31.91 -93.35 14.00
C ALA A 17 -31.12 -92.13 13.50
N THR A 18 -31.74 -91.29 12.72
CA THR A 18 -31.15 -90.02 12.29
C THR A 18 -31.54 -88.94 13.27
N ASN A 19 -30.52 -88.51 14.03
CA ASN A 19 -30.70 -87.30 14.88
C ASN A 19 -30.47 -86.05 14.04
N THR A 20 -31.55 -85.30 13.78
CA THR A 20 -31.45 -83.95 13.22
C THR A 20 -31.10 -82.97 14.32
N GLN A 21 -29.94 -82.35 14.24
CA GLN A 21 -29.55 -81.29 15.21
C GLN A 21 -30.53 -80.09 15.06
N ASN A 22 -31.03 -79.59 16.19
CA ASN A 22 -31.86 -78.41 16.19
C ASN A 22 -31.08 -77.21 15.65
N THR A 23 -31.68 -76.39 14.82
CA THR A 23 -31.19 -75.12 14.35
C THR A 23 -31.90 -73.96 15.03
N PHE A 24 -31.21 -72.88 15.22
CA PHE A 24 -31.67 -71.65 15.83
C PHE A 24 -31.61 -70.52 14.87
N THR A 25 -32.50 -69.53 14.95
CA THR A 25 -32.50 -68.39 14.08
C THR A 25 -31.42 -67.40 14.57
N VAL A 26 -30.48 -67.05 13.71
CA VAL A 26 -29.53 -65.95 13.93
C VAL A 26 -29.97 -64.81 13.04
N THR A 27 -30.38 -63.70 13.68
CA THR A 27 -30.70 -62.43 13.01
C THR A 27 -29.52 -61.48 13.11
N VAL A 28 -28.97 -61.10 11.98
CA VAL A 28 -27.88 -60.10 11.89
C VAL A 28 -28.49 -58.74 11.55
N ASN A 29 -28.23 -57.73 12.36
CA ASN A 29 -28.68 -56.35 12.17
C ASN A 29 -27.45 -55.49 11.92
N LYS A 30 -27.32 -54.94 10.74
CA LYS A 30 -26.34 -53.96 10.34
C LYS A 30 -26.80 -52.59 10.76
N VAL A 31 -25.93 -51.78 11.40
CA VAL A 31 -26.18 -50.41 11.81
C VAL A 31 -25.04 -49.50 11.43
N SER A 32 -25.31 -48.23 11.22
CA SER A 32 -24.26 -47.26 10.97
C SER A 32 -23.35 -47.07 12.21
N GLY A 33 -22.06 -47.06 12.00
CA GLY A 33 -21.08 -46.74 13.05
C GLY A 33 -21.07 -45.26 13.45
N ASN A 34 -21.67 -44.38 12.60
CA ASN A 34 -21.83 -42.94 12.87
C ASN A 34 -23.13 -42.42 12.25
N THR A 35 -24.20 -42.37 13.04
CA THR A 35 -25.51 -41.89 12.60
C THR A 35 -25.54 -40.38 12.34
N THR A 36 -24.65 -39.58 12.92
CA THR A 36 -24.59 -38.14 12.63
C THR A 36 -24.27 -37.88 11.16
N ILE A 37 -23.44 -38.73 10.54
CA ILE A 37 -23.07 -38.63 9.14
C ILE A 37 -24.11 -39.19 8.20
N THR A 38 -24.77 -40.29 8.60
CA THR A 38 -25.59 -41.12 7.70
C THR A 38 -27.12 -40.89 7.83
N ALA A 39 -27.58 -40.30 8.96
CA ALA A 39 -29.02 -40.04 9.14
C ALA A 39 -29.56 -39.08 8.06
N ASN A 40 -30.67 -39.48 7.42
CA ASN A 40 -31.33 -38.73 6.36
C ASN A 40 -30.41 -38.42 5.13
N ASN A 41 -29.34 -39.19 4.95
CA ASN A 41 -28.44 -39.02 3.82
C ASN A 41 -28.57 -40.22 2.86
N GLY A 42 -29.25 -40.02 1.73
CA GLY A 42 -29.48 -41.05 0.71
C GLY A 42 -28.24 -41.62 0.03
N ASN A 43 -27.05 -41.10 0.34
CA ASN A 43 -25.77 -41.67 -0.13
C ASN A 43 -25.30 -42.88 0.69
N TYR A 44 -26.03 -43.20 1.81
CA TYR A 44 -25.75 -44.32 2.68
C TYR A 44 -27.01 -45.23 2.74
N ALA A 45 -26.81 -46.52 2.50
CA ALA A 45 -27.86 -47.53 2.62
C ALA A 45 -27.27 -48.79 3.26
N LEU A 46 -28.01 -49.42 4.17
CA LEU A 46 -27.53 -50.66 4.84
C LEU A 46 -27.91 -51.93 4.09
N LYS A 47 -28.67 -51.85 3.00
CA LYS A 47 -29.06 -52.97 2.15
C LYS A 47 -27.97 -53.44 1.21
N ASN A 48 -28.14 -54.67 0.70
CA ASN A 48 -27.29 -55.29 -0.30
C ASN A 48 -25.81 -55.48 0.14
N ALA A 49 -25.53 -55.46 1.44
CA ALA A 49 -24.25 -55.93 1.95
C ALA A 49 -24.22 -57.47 1.88
N LYS A 50 -23.13 -58.04 1.37
CA LYS A 50 -23.00 -59.51 1.33
C LYS A 50 -22.17 -59.98 2.52
N PHE A 51 -22.78 -60.94 3.28
CA PHE A 51 -22.12 -61.58 4.39
C PHE A 51 -21.93 -63.05 4.10
N GLU A 52 -20.80 -63.58 4.52
CA GLU A 52 -20.48 -65.00 4.55
C GLU A 52 -20.29 -65.44 6.00
N ILE A 53 -20.88 -66.58 6.38
CA ILE A 53 -20.75 -67.16 7.70
C ILE A 53 -19.86 -68.39 7.61
N TYR A 54 -18.82 -68.41 8.43
CA TYR A 54 -17.85 -69.49 8.51
C TYR A 54 -17.98 -70.20 9.86
N ALA A 55 -17.67 -71.51 9.87
CA ALA A 55 -17.46 -72.27 11.10
C ALA A 55 -16.33 -71.67 11.94
N SER A 56 -16.11 -72.23 13.13
CA SER A 56 -15.02 -71.77 14.03
C SER A 56 -13.62 -71.86 13.44
N ASP A 57 -13.41 -72.67 12.40
CA ASP A 57 -12.16 -72.81 11.66
C ASP A 57 -11.84 -71.66 10.68
N LYS A 58 -12.77 -70.73 10.49
CA LYS A 58 -12.70 -69.62 9.53
C LYS A 58 -12.60 -69.99 8.06
N THR A 59 -12.65 -71.27 7.72
CA THR A 59 -12.46 -71.78 6.35
C THR A 59 -13.71 -72.48 5.81
N THR A 60 -14.47 -73.15 6.63
CA THR A 60 -15.68 -73.84 6.24
C THR A 60 -16.86 -72.88 6.18
N LYS A 61 -17.23 -72.48 4.96
CA LYS A 61 -18.41 -71.62 4.76
C LYS A 61 -19.71 -72.40 5.02
N VAL A 62 -20.56 -71.88 5.88
CA VAL A 62 -21.80 -72.52 6.30
C VAL A 62 -23.06 -71.78 5.74
N ALA A 63 -22.96 -70.50 5.44
CA ALA A 63 -24.02 -69.74 4.79
C ALA A 63 -23.43 -68.47 4.11
N ASP A 64 -24.18 -67.91 3.15
CA ASP A 64 -23.96 -66.55 2.64
C ASP A 64 -25.34 -65.94 2.34
N THR A 65 -25.41 -64.57 2.44
CA THR A 65 -26.66 -63.87 2.22
C THR A 65 -26.40 -62.33 2.07
N TYR A 66 -27.47 -61.61 1.71
CA TYR A 66 -27.44 -60.17 1.57
C TYR A 66 -28.39 -59.53 2.61
N THR A 67 -28.03 -58.34 3.04
CA THR A 67 -28.94 -57.52 3.89
C THR A 67 -30.13 -57.03 3.06
N ASP A 68 -31.31 -56.98 3.71
CA ASP A 68 -32.54 -56.43 3.19
C ASP A 68 -32.55 -54.87 3.23
N GLU A 69 -33.68 -54.24 2.92
CA GLU A 69 -33.85 -52.78 2.95
C GLU A 69 -33.59 -52.13 4.34
N ASN A 70 -33.76 -52.91 5.42
CA ASN A 70 -33.53 -52.52 6.80
C ASN A 70 -32.11 -52.78 7.28
N GLY A 71 -31.24 -53.34 6.44
CA GLY A 71 -29.89 -53.77 6.80
C GLY A 71 -29.85 -55.08 7.60
N SER A 72 -30.87 -55.93 7.49
CA SER A 72 -30.97 -57.14 8.28
C SER A 72 -31.04 -58.40 7.42
N PHE A 73 -30.67 -59.54 7.97
CA PHE A 73 -30.94 -60.88 7.41
C PHE A 73 -31.03 -61.92 8.54
N SER A 74 -31.62 -63.10 8.25
CA SER A 74 -31.70 -64.18 9.20
C SER A 74 -31.28 -65.49 8.54
N VAL A 75 -30.55 -66.35 9.29
CA VAL A 75 -30.12 -67.65 8.88
C VAL A 75 -30.40 -68.66 10.01
N LYS A 76 -30.57 -69.95 9.65
CA LYS A 76 -30.72 -71.04 10.63
C LYS A 76 -29.40 -71.73 10.80
N LEU A 77 -28.84 -71.71 12.01
CA LEU A 77 -27.54 -72.33 12.34
C LEU A 77 -27.72 -73.34 13.48
N LYS A 78 -26.91 -74.38 13.46
CA LYS A 78 -26.77 -75.33 14.57
C LYS A 78 -26.04 -74.69 15.76
N ASN A 79 -26.09 -75.34 16.90
CA ASN A 79 -25.27 -74.95 18.03
C ASN A 79 -23.78 -74.92 17.65
N GLY A 80 -23.08 -73.85 17.99
CA GLY A 80 -21.66 -73.76 17.64
C GLY A 80 -21.15 -72.31 17.62
N THR A 81 -19.88 -72.14 17.43
CA THR A 81 -19.22 -70.82 17.26
C THR A 81 -18.96 -70.59 15.79
N TYR A 82 -19.23 -69.34 15.35
CA TYR A 82 -19.15 -68.95 13.94
C TYR A 82 -18.43 -67.62 13.80
N TRP A 83 -17.96 -67.38 12.59
CA TRP A 83 -17.44 -66.08 12.17
C TRP A 83 -18.35 -65.46 11.09
N LEU A 84 -18.68 -64.19 11.28
CA LEU A 84 -19.37 -63.35 10.32
C LEU A 84 -18.34 -62.52 9.58
N HIS A 85 -18.31 -62.63 8.26
CA HIS A 85 -17.39 -61.93 7.36
C HIS A 85 -18.20 -61.18 6.29
N GLU A 86 -17.94 -59.86 6.16
CA GLU A 86 -18.55 -59.07 5.10
C GLU A 86 -17.65 -59.08 3.87
N THR A 87 -18.18 -59.51 2.71
CA THR A 87 -17.46 -59.58 1.44
C THR A 87 -17.80 -58.44 0.48
N ILE A 88 -19.01 -57.83 0.62
CA ILE A 88 -19.41 -56.67 -0.15
C ILE A 88 -20.08 -55.69 0.82
N ALA A 89 -19.42 -54.51 0.94
CA ALA A 89 -19.96 -53.43 1.76
C ALA A 89 -21.23 -52.82 1.14
N SER A 90 -22.16 -52.35 1.95
CA SER A 90 -23.28 -51.58 1.47
C SER A 90 -22.93 -50.21 0.97
N GLN A 91 -23.80 -49.56 0.23
CA GLN A 91 -23.61 -48.23 -0.34
C GLN A 91 -23.20 -47.21 0.74
N GLY A 92 -22.06 -46.55 0.53
CA GLY A 92 -21.55 -45.47 1.40
C GLY A 92 -20.78 -45.96 2.60
N TYR A 93 -20.56 -47.29 2.78
CA TYR A 93 -19.84 -47.85 3.91
C TYR A 93 -18.53 -48.56 3.44
N SER A 94 -17.66 -48.75 4.36
CA SER A 94 -16.50 -49.66 4.21
C SER A 94 -16.86 -51.01 4.78
N LEU A 95 -16.14 -52.09 4.41
CA LEU A 95 -16.34 -53.42 4.98
C LEU A 95 -16.22 -53.36 6.52
N ALA A 96 -17.16 -54.09 7.18
CA ALA A 96 -17.06 -54.30 8.63
C ALA A 96 -15.94 -55.25 8.97
N GLU A 97 -15.42 -55.18 10.19
CA GLU A 97 -14.49 -56.15 10.72
C GLU A 97 -15.17 -57.49 10.99
N ASP A 98 -14.44 -58.60 10.86
CA ASP A 98 -14.92 -59.92 11.16
C ASP A 98 -15.37 -60.02 12.61
N GLN A 99 -16.56 -60.57 12.82
CA GLN A 99 -17.17 -60.72 14.14
C GLN A 99 -17.42 -62.19 14.50
N GLN A 100 -16.91 -62.65 15.64
CA GLN A 100 -17.25 -63.96 16.18
C GLN A 100 -18.54 -63.94 16.97
N PHE A 101 -19.37 -64.98 16.83
CA PHE A 101 -20.56 -65.16 17.66
C PHE A 101 -20.81 -66.63 17.96
N THR A 102 -21.60 -66.95 19.02
CA THR A 102 -21.89 -68.31 19.46
C THR A 102 -23.39 -68.50 19.55
N VAL A 103 -23.86 -69.57 18.91
CA VAL A 103 -25.25 -70.06 18.99
C VAL A 103 -25.29 -71.08 20.14
N ASP A 104 -26.05 -70.76 21.23
CA ASP A 104 -26.17 -71.65 22.39
C ASP A 104 -27.64 -71.89 22.67
N LYS A 105 -28.22 -72.87 21.98
CA LYS A 105 -29.55 -73.48 22.19
C LYS A 105 -30.72 -72.47 22.21
N LYS A 106 -30.56 -71.31 21.58
CA LYS A 106 -31.55 -70.23 21.47
C LYS A 106 -31.32 -69.38 20.25
N ASP A 107 -32.34 -68.67 19.83
CA ASP A 107 -32.23 -67.66 18.81
C ASP A 107 -31.32 -66.54 19.27
N LEU A 108 -30.59 -65.93 18.30
CA LEU A 108 -29.55 -64.93 18.60
C LEU A 108 -29.73 -63.70 17.68
N SER A 109 -29.54 -62.51 18.25
CA SER A 109 -29.38 -61.25 17.49
C SER A 109 -27.95 -60.79 17.56
N VAL A 110 -27.34 -60.54 16.39
CA VAL A 110 -25.97 -60.04 16.22
C VAL A 110 -26.06 -58.66 15.60
N THR A 111 -25.40 -57.65 16.19
CA THR A 111 -25.34 -56.31 15.63
C THR A 111 -23.95 -56.04 15.03
N VAL A 112 -23.92 -55.61 13.77
CA VAL A 112 -22.68 -55.22 13.04
C VAL A 112 -22.67 -53.73 12.85
N LYS A 113 -21.61 -53.06 13.33
CA LYS A 113 -21.44 -51.62 13.16
C LYS A 113 -20.57 -51.35 11.89
N GLU A 114 -21.18 -50.63 10.96
CA GLU A 114 -20.52 -50.27 9.70
C GLU A 114 -19.85 -48.92 9.76
N PRO A 115 -18.55 -48.83 9.38
CA PRO A 115 -17.84 -47.55 9.28
C PRO A 115 -18.32 -46.79 8.02
N PRO A 116 -19.01 -45.63 8.15
CA PRO A 116 -19.38 -44.85 6.98
C PRO A 116 -18.15 -44.24 6.34
N LYS A 117 -18.11 -44.28 4.99
CA LYS A 117 -17.11 -43.55 4.21
C LYS A 117 -17.33 -42.06 4.34
N THR A 118 -16.25 -41.32 4.47
CA THR A 118 -16.20 -39.86 4.38
C THR A 118 -15.28 -39.46 3.24
N GLY A 119 -15.40 -38.23 2.79
CA GLY A 119 -14.55 -37.73 1.71
C GLY A 119 -13.84 -36.44 2.02
N THR A 120 -13.00 -36.01 1.08
CA THR A 120 -12.19 -34.81 1.12
C THR A 120 -12.45 -33.98 -0.12
N ILE A 121 -12.60 -32.68 0.06
CA ILE A 121 -12.61 -31.71 -1.03
C ILE A 121 -11.27 -30.99 -1.01
N ASN A 122 -10.54 -31.05 -2.11
CA ASN A 122 -9.31 -30.29 -2.36
C ASN A 122 -9.64 -29.10 -3.24
N LEU A 123 -9.19 -27.91 -2.82
CA LEU A 123 -9.27 -26.68 -3.59
C LEU A 123 -7.89 -26.28 -4.07
N VAL A 124 -7.81 -25.89 -5.34
CA VAL A 124 -6.64 -25.22 -5.91
C VAL A 124 -7.10 -23.84 -6.37
N LYS A 125 -6.50 -22.81 -5.83
CA LYS A 125 -6.71 -21.42 -6.24
C LYS A 125 -5.77 -21.06 -7.37
N LYS A 126 -6.22 -20.30 -8.36
CA LYS A 126 -5.41 -19.82 -9.49
C LYS A 126 -5.78 -18.38 -9.82
N SER A 127 -4.84 -17.65 -10.43
CA SER A 127 -5.13 -16.40 -11.14
C SER A 127 -5.82 -16.68 -12.47
N THR A 128 -6.66 -15.74 -12.93
CA THR A 128 -7.23 -15.78 -14.28
C THR A 128 -6.21 -15.47 -15.38
N THR A 129 -5.06 -14.85 -15.02
CA THR A 129 -3.94 -14.53 -15.92
C THR A 129 -2.63 -14.77 -15.21
N ASP A 130 -1.52 -14.90 -15.95
CA ASP A 130 -0.17 -14.99 -15.38
C ASP A 130 0.44 -13.61 -15.05
N LEU A 131 -0.36 -12.53 -15.19
CA LEU A 131 0.06 -11.17 -14.90
C LEU A 131 0.49 -11.03 -13.45
N HIS A 132 1.74 -10.56 -13.24
CA HIS A 132 2.33 -10.38 -11.89
C HIS A 132 2.38 -11.64 -11.02
N SER A 133 2.40 -12.83 -11.63
CA SER A 133 2.42 -14.12 -10.90
C SER A 133 3.66 -14.30 -10.02
N ASP A 134 4.76 -13.57 -10.31
CA ASP A 134 6.01 -13.53 -9.55
C ASP A 134 6.02 -12.46 -8.43
N TYR A 135 4.94 -11.67 -8.26
CA TYR A 135 4.87 -10.61 -7.24
C TYR A 135 4.29 -11.15 -5.94
N GLU A 136 4.93 -10.85 -4.81
CA GLU A 136 4.48 -11.29 -3.48
C GLU A 136 3.06 -10.81 -3.16
N SER A 137 2.70 -9.62 -3.61
CA SER A 137 1.36 -9.03 -3.45
C SER A 137 0.24 -9.80 -4.17
N TYR A 138 0.58 -10.78 -5.05
CA TYR A 138 -0.36 -11.63 -5.77
C TYR A 138 -0.23 -13.11 -5.39
N TYR A 139 0.34 -13.43 -4.25
CA TYR A 139 0.32 -14.80 -3.75
C TYR A 139 -1.11 -15.24 -3.42
N LEU A 140 -1.42 -16.50 -3.75
CA LEU A 140 -2.77 -17.07 -3.65
C LEU A 140 -3.13 -17.54 -2.22
N LYS A 141 -2.28 -17.20 -1.23
CA LYS A 141 -2.48 -17.53 0.17
C LYS A 141 -3.62 -16.73 0.78
N GLY A 142 -4.43 -17.41 1.62
CA GLY A 142 -5.43 -16.76 2.46
C GLY A 142 -6.77 -16.52 1.76
N ALA A 143 -7.02 -17.10 0.59
CA ALA A 143 -8.38 -17.21 0.06
C ALA A 143 -9.22 -18.08 0.99
N GLU A 144 -10.44 -17.64 1.32
CA GLU A 144 -11.35 -18.38 2.19
C GLU A 144 -12.61 -18.78 1.41
N TYR A 145 -12.88 -20.10 1.37
CA TYR A 145 -14.05 -20.67 0.72
C TYR A 145 -14.98 -21.31 1.76
N GLY A 146 -16.21 -20.82 1.84
CA GLY A 146 -17.28 -21.50 2.58
C GLY A 146 -17.74 -22.74 1.82
N VAL A 147 -17.79 -23.89 2.50
CA VAL A 147 -18.30 -25.16 1.95
C VAL A 147 -19.72 -25.37 2.49
N TYR A 148 -20.66 -25.57 1.59
CA TYR A 148 -22.09 -25.70 1.91
C TYR A 148 -22.62 -27.04 1.41
N ASN A 149 -23.42 -27.72 2.21
CA ASN A 149 -24.12 -28.95 1.80
C ASN A 149 -25.31 -28.65 0.89
N ALA A 150 -25.99 -29.70 0.41
CA ALA A 150 -27.14 -29.58 -0.47
C ALA A 150 -28.34 -28.78 0.15
N ALA A 151 -28.42 -28.72 1.47
CA ALA A 151 -29.42 -27.91 2.19
C ALA A 151 -29.02 -26.43 2.33
N GLY A 152 -27.85 -26.03 1.79
CA GLY A 152 -27.31 -24.66 1.92
C GLY A 152 -26.69 -24.36 3.28
N THR A 153 -26.51 -25.36 4.15
CA THR A 153 -25.85 -25.20 5.45
C THR A 153 -24.34 -25.20 5.27
N LYS A 154 -23.66 -24.22 5.86
CA LYS A 154 -22.19 -24.15 5.88
C LYS A 154 -21.64 -25.26 6.77
N VAL A 155 -20.86 -26.16 6.20
CA VAL A 155 -20.26 -27.32 6.90
C VAL A 155 -18.79 -27.15 7.21
N GLY A 156 -18.15 -26.13 6.65
CA GLY A 156 -16.75 -25.82 6.93
C GLY A 156 -16.22 -24.66 6.09
N THR A 157 -14.93 -24.39 6.24
CA THR A 157 -14.21 -23.39 5.47
C THR A 157 -12.88 -23.99 5.00
N ILE A 158 -12.53 -23.75 3.74
CA ILE A 158 -11.19 -24.05 3.19
C ILE A 158 -10.44 -22.74 3.10
N VAL A 159 -9.19 -22.71 3.64
CA VAL A 159 -8.28 -21.57 3.52
C VAL A 159 -7.05 -22.03 2.72
N THR A 160 -6.64 -21.23 1.72
CA THR A 160 -5.50 -21.58 0.87
C THR A 160 -4.16 -21.27 1.54
N ASP A 161 -3.19 -22.15 1.33
CA ASP A 161 -1.78 -22.01 1.71
C ASP A 161 -0.98 -21.12 0.72
N ALA A 162 0.35 -21.13 0.87
CA ALA A 162 1.25 -20.35 0.01
C ALA A 162 1.21 -20.78 -1.47
N GLU A 163 0.92 -22.04 -1.74
CA GLU A 163 0.78 -22.61 -3.08
C GLU A 163 -0.63 -22.48 -3.66
N GLY A 164 -1.52 -21.79 -2.94
CA GLY A 164 -2.92 -21.63 -3.32
C GLY A 164 -3.76 -22.90 -3.12
N LYS A 165 -3.33 -23.84 -2.27
CA LYS A 165 -4.02 -25.10 -2.02
C LYS A 165 -4.69 -25.10 -0.66
N GLY A 166 -5.83 -25.79 -0.56
CA GLY A 166 -6.52 -26.01 0.70
C GLY A 166 -7.41 -27.25 0.61
N SER A 167 -7.82 -27.78 1.74
CA SER A 167 -8.69 -28.96 1.77
C SER A 167 -9.62 -28.95 2.98
N LEU A 168 -10.74 -29.69 2.85
CA LEU A 168 -11.66 -29.99 3.94
C LEU A 168 -11.98 -31.49 3.88
N SER A 169 -11.66 -32.20 4.95
CA SER A 169 -11.78 -33.66 5.07
C SER A 169 -12.93 -34.07 5.98
N THR A 170 -13.18 -35.39 6.08
CA THR A 170 -14.22 -36.01 6.93
C THR A 170 -15.64 -35.56 6.61
N LEU A 171 -15.86 -35.14 5.37
CA LEU A 171 -17.19 -34.76 4.90
C LEU A 171 -18.06 -35.98 4.62
N PRO A 172 -19.34 -36.01 4.98
CA PRO A 172 -20.32 -37.01 4.50
C PRO A 172 -20.33 -37.09 2.96
N LEU A 173 -20.69 -38.24 2.41
CA LEU A 173 -20.93 -38.35 0.97
C LEU A 173 -22.10 -37.44 0.58
N GLY A 174 -21.97 -36.76 -0.58
CA GLY A 174 -22.97 -35.79 -1.04
C GLY A 174 -22.39 -34.77 -2.00
N THR A 175 -23.23 -33.86 -2.45
CA THR A 175 -22.84 -32.71 -3.29
C THR A 175 -22.70 -31.46 -2.45
N TYR A 176 -21.61 -30.73 -2.66
CA TYR A 176 -21.24 -29.53 -1.95
C TYR A 176 -21.07 -28.37 -2.92
N THR A 177 -21.43 -27.20 -2.43
CA THR A 177 -21.20 -25.93 -3.12
C THR A 177 -20.14 -25.14 -2.37
N LEU A 178 -19.13 -24.63 -3.08
CA LEU A 178 -18.12 -23.77 -2.52
C LEU A 178 -18.30 -22.34 -3.04
N LYS A 179 -18.28 -21.37 -2.14
CA LYS A 179 -18.33 -19.94 -2.46
C LYS A 179 -17.18 -19.25 -1.81
N GLU A 180 -16.50 -18.37 -2.55
CA GLU A 180 -15.46 -17.56 -1.97
C GLU A 180 -16.04 -16.51 -1.02
N LEU A 181 -15.48 -16.42 0.18
CA LEU A 181 -15.86 -15.47 1.22
C LEU A 181 -14.84 -14.34 1.34
N LYS A 182 -13.58 -14.62 0.94
CA LYS A 182 -12.47 -13.69 0.97
C LYS A 182 -11.48 -14.08 -0.11
N ALA A 183 -11.14 -13.10 -0.96
CA ALA A 183 -10.08 -13.27 -1.95
C ALA A 183 -8.68 -13.20 -1.30
N PRO A 184 -7.64 -13.77 -1.94
CA PRO A 184 -6.26 -13.49 -1.55
C PRO A 184 -5.94 -12.01 -1.71
N ALA A 185 -4.90 -11.54 -1.03
CA ALA A 185 -4.41 -10.17 -1.24
C ALA A 185 -4.09 -9.95 -2.72
N GLY A 186 -4.40 -8.78 -3.23
CA GLY A 186 -4.14 -8.44 -4.63
C GLY A 186 -5.18 -8.88 -5.64
N TYR A 187 -6.22 -9.59 -5.23
CA TYR A 187 -7.27 -10.10 -6.12
C TYR A 187 -8.64 -9.53 -5.80
N TYR A 188 -9.52 -9.51 -6.82
CA TYR A 188 -10.95 -9.27 -6.63
C TYR A 188 -11.63 -10.55 -6.18
N LEU A 189 -12.67 -10.42 -5.34
CA LEU A 189 -13.50 -11.52 -4.87
C LEU A 189 -14.24 -12.17 -6.05
N SER A 190 -14.11 -13.50 -6.20
CA SER A 190 -14.89 -14.24 -7.20
C SER A 190 -16.32 -14.45 -6.72
N THR A 191 -17.28 -14.21 -7.63
CA THR A 191 -18.69 -14.56 -7.42
C THR A 191 -19.04 -15.96 -7.92
N ASP A 192 -18.06 -16.68 -8.45
CA ASP A 192 -18.24 -18.02 -8.99
C ASP A 192 -18.61 -19.02 -7.88
N THR A 193 -19.43 -19.97 -8.25
CA THR A 193 -19.83 -21.08 -7.39
C THR A 193 -19.19 -22.35 -7.91
N LEU A 194 -18.39 -23.04 -7.07
CA LEU A 194 -17.78 -24.32 -7.43
C LEU A 194 -18.63 -25.47 -6.86
N THR A 195 -18.68 -26.59 -7.56
CA THR A 195 -19.40 -27.78 -7.14
C THR A 195 -18.45 -28.94 -6.94
N ALA A 196 -18.58 -29.67 -5.82
CA ALA A 196 -17.83 -30.87 -5.50
C ALA A 196 -18.79 -31.99 -5.10
N THR A 197 -18.62 -33.17 -5.68
CA THR A 197 -19.47 -34.34 -5.36
C THR A 197 -18.61 -35.47 -4.82
N LEU A 198 -18.97 -35.97 -3.64
CA LEU A 198 -18.36 -37.09 -2.95
C LEU A 198 -19.33 -38.29 -3.02
N THR A 199 -18.84 -39.41 -3.55
CA THR A 199 -19.59 -40.66 -3.68
C THR A 199 -18.85 -41.82 -3.03
N SER A 200 -19.47 -42.96 -2.90
CA SER A 200 -18.81 -44.20 -2.37
C SER A 200 -17.59 -44.62 -3.20
N SER A 201 -17.56 -44.29 -4.51
CA SER A 201 -16.44 -44.55 -5.42
C SER A 201 -15.47 -43.39 -5.60
N VAL A 202 -15.93 -42.12 -5.32
CA VAL A 202 -15.13 -40.91 -5.43
C VAL A 202 -15.13 -40.19 -4.09
N VAL A 203 -14.23 -40.58 -3.22
CA VAL A 203 -14.11 -39.99 -1.86
C VAL A 203 -13.20 -38.75 -1.84
N THR A 204 -12.59 -38.36 -2.96
CA THR A 204 -11.81 -37.15 -3.10
C THR A 204 -12.28 -36.36 -4.32
N ALA A 205 -12.75 -35.15 -4.10
CA ALA A 205 -13.15 -34.21 -5.15
C ALA A 205 -12.13 -33.07 -5.24
N ASN A 206 -11.67 -32.74 -6.46
CA ASN A 206 -10.74 -31.64 -6.72
C ASN A 206 -11.49 -30.52 -7.44
N VAL A 207 -11.42 -29.31 -6.93
CA VAL A 207 -12.02 -28.11 -7.51
C VAL A 207 -10.98 -27.01 -7.72
N THR A 208 -11.20 -26.14 -8.71
CA THR A 208 -10.33 -25.01 -9.00
C THR A 208 -11.11 -23.71 -8.97
N GLY A 209 -10.73 -22.79 -8.07
CA GLY A 209 -11.22 -21.43 -8.04
C GLY A 209 -10.26 -20.49 -8.80
N LYS A 210 -10.80 -19.46 -9.45
CA LYS A 210 -10.00 -18.48 -10.20
C LYS A 210 -10.40 -17.07 -9.82
N ASP A 211 -9.40 -16.19 -9.58
CA ASP A 211 -9.62 -14.78 -9.32
C ASP A 211 -8.92 -13.90 -10.35
N LYS A 212 -9.53 -12.74 -10.58
CA LYS A 212 -8.93 -11.70 -11.40
C LYS A 212 -7.93 -10.91 -10.54
N PRO A 213 -6.63 -10.78 -10.96
CA PRO A 213 -5.69 -9.92 -10.27
C PRO A 213 -6.16 -8.46 -10.36
N GLY A 214 -6.06 -7.74 -9.24
CA GLY A 214 -6.44 -6.34 -9.16
C GLY A 214 -5.33 -5.42 -9.64
N GLN A 215 -5.72 -4.31 -10.25
CA GLN A 215 -4.82 -3.23 -10.66
C GLN A 215 -5.48 -1.91 -10.33
N VAL A 216 -4.68 -0.92 -9.91
CA VAL A 216 -5.16 0.39 -9.47
C VAL A 216 -4.84 1.42 -10.54
N PRO A 217 -5.84 2.04 -11.20
CA PRO A 217 -5.60 3.10 -12.16
C PRO A 217 -4.82 4.26 -11.52
N ALA A 218 -3.80 4.75 -12.22
CA ALA A 218 -3.08 5.93 -11.79
C ALA A 218 -3.98 7.16 -11.89
N PRO A 219 -3.97 8.05 -10.88
CA PRO A 219 -4.64 9.34 -10.98
C PRO A 219 -3.91 10.23 -12.00
N GLU A 220 -4.57 11.27 -12.50
CA GLU A 220 -3.96 12.22 -13.42
C GLU A 220 -2.69 12.86 -12.81
N VAL A 221 -2.75 13.25 -11.55
CA VAL A 221 -1.61 13.81 -10.80
C VAL A 221 -1.26 12.83 -9.69
N ILE A 222 -0.05 12.28 -9.73
CA ILE A 222 0.41 11.29 -8.76
C ILE A 222 1.08 11.92 -7.52
N LEU A 223 1.74 13.07 -7.69
CA LEU A 223 2.37 13.84 -6.64
C LEU A 223 2.09 15.32 -6.85
N GLU A 224 1.78 16.05 -5.79
CA GLU A 224 1.65 17.50 -5.79
C GLU A 224 2.64 18.11 -4.81
N LYS A 225 3.30 19.19 -5.27
CA LYS A 225 4.25 19.97 -4.50
C LYS A 225 3.63 21.30 -4.10
N VAL A 226 3.74 21.65 -2.83
CA VAL A 226 3.22 22.90 -2.30
C VAL A 226 4.27 23.65 -1.49
N ASP A 227 4.17 24.97 -1.45
CA ASP A 227 4.98 25.79 -0.54
C ASP A 227 4.58 25.50 0.91
N ALA A 228 5.56 25.21 1.77
CA ALA A 228 5.30 24.78 3.14
C ALA A 228 4.76 25.89 4.05
N GLU A 229 5.02 27.18 3.72
CA GLU A 229 4.58 28.31 4.52
C GLU A 229 3.16 28.75 4.16
N THR A 230 2.79 28.64 2.87
CA THR A 230 1.45 29.05 2.39
C THR A 230 0.47 27.89 2.28
N GLY A 231 0.97 26.67 2.14
CA GLY A 231 0.17 25.47 1.84
C GLY A 231 -0.37 25.45 0.40
N LEU A 232 0.05 26.35 -0.48
CA LEU A 232 -0.45 26.49 -1.85
C LEU A 232 0.54 25.91 -2.87
N ALA A 233 0.03 25.40 -3.98
CA ALA A 233 0.82 25.03 -5.16
C ALA A 233 1.23 26.29 -5.96
N LYS A 234 1.75 27.29 -5.26
CA LYS A 234 2.22 28.55 -5.81
C LYS A 234 3.53 28.96 -5.13
N PRO A 235 4.61 29.18 -5.90
CA PRO A 235 5.89 29.59 -5.32
C PRO A 235 5.85 31.02 -4.77
N GLN A 236 6.77 31.32 -3.84
CA GLN A 236 7.02 32.64 -3.30
C GLN A 236 8.28 33.27 -3.90
N GLY A 237 8.33 34.61 -4.01
CA GLY A 237 9.46 35.36 -4.57
C GLY A 237 9.76 34.93 -6.01
N ALA A 238 11.03 34.80 -6.35
CA ALA A 238 11.51 34.27 -7.65
C ALA A 238 11.72 32.74 -7.64
N GLY A 239 11.21 32.05 -6.63
CA GLY A 239 11.22 30.60 -6.53
C GLY A 239 10.37 29.92 -7.61
N SER A 240 10.50 28.62 -7.73
CA SER A 240 9.71 27.80 -8.66
C SER A 240 9.42 26.46 -8.00
N LEU A 241 8.26 25.86 -8.27
CA LEU A 241 7.96 24.47 -7.93
C LEU A 241 8.28 23.51 -9.09
N GLN A 242 8.66 24.04 -10.26
CA GLN A 242 9.04 23.28 -11.44
C GLN A 242 10.47 22.74 -11.35
N GLY A 243 10.67 21.53 -11.89
CA GLY A 243 12.00 20.93 -12.04
C GLY A 243 12.56 20.28 -10.78
N ALA A 244 11.74 20.11 -9.75
CA ALA A 244 12.09 19.20 -8.65
C ALA A 244 12.11 17.77 -9.17
N GLU A 245 13.14 16.99 -8.80
CA GLU A 245 13.25 15.60 -9.22
C GLU A 245 12.98 14.66 -8.04
N TYR A 246 12.18 13.62 -8.33
CA TYR A 246 11.80 12.58 -7.37
C TYR A 246 12.21 11.22 -7.88
N THR A 247 12.85 10.43 -7.01
CA THR A 247 13.00 9.00 -7.23
C THR A 247 11.72 8.30 -6.78
N MET A 248 10.99 7.71 -7.72
CA MET A 248 9.83 6.85 -7.49
C MET A 248 10.27 5.39 -7.56
N LYS A 249 9.96 4.59 -6.52
CA LYS A 249 10.27 3.15 -6.48
C LYS A 249 9.00 2.36 -6.22
N TYR A 250 8.83 1.25 -6.96
CA TYR A 250 7.74 0.31 -6.75
C TYR A 250 8.25 -1.00 -6.14
N TYR A 251 7.50 -1.50 -5.15
CA TYR A 251 7.71 -2.77 -4.44
C TYR A 251 6.46 -3.62 -4.51
N ASP A 252 6.64 -4.91 -4.77
CA ASP A 252 5.58 -5.93 -4.88
C ASP A 252 5.07 -6.44 -3.53
N VAL A 253 5.05 -5.59 -2.54
CA VAL A 253 4.54 -5.84 -1.18
C VAL A 253 3.77 -4.62 -0.69
N VAL A 254 2.71 -4.84 0.07
CA VAL A 254 1.97 -3.74 0.73
C VAL A 254 2.59 -3.47 2.09
N SER A 255 3.12 -2.24 2.28
CA SER A 255 3.77 -1.79 3.51
C SER A 255 3.28 -0.39 3.89
N THR A 256 3.17 -0.11 5.19
CA THR A 256 2.86 1.23 5.71
C THR A 256 4.09 2.12 5.85
N THR A 257 5.28 1.56 5.72
CA THR A 257 6.58 2.24 5.78
C THR A 257 7.40 1.96 4.53
N ASP A 258 8.49 2.71 4.32
CA ASP A 258 9.41 2.44 3.21
C ASP A 258 9.96 1.00 3.28
N PRO A 259 9.68 0.15 2.28
CA PRO A 259 10.18 -1.23 2.26
C PRO A 259 11.71 -1.34 2.22
N THR A 260 12.43 -0.29 1.81
CA THR A 260 13.90 -0.26 1.85
C THR A 260 14.44 -0.44 3.27
N ALA A 261 13.72 0.08 4.28
CA ALA A 261 14.12 -0.06 5.68
C ALA A 261 14.15 -1.53 6.16
N SER A 262 13.39 -2.41 5.54
CA SER A 262 13.40 -3.87 5.77
C SER A 262 14.32 -4.64 4.81
N GLY A 263 15.18 -3.95 4.05
CA GLY A 263 16.13 -4.56 3.11
C GLY A 263 15.51 -5.00 1.77
N ARG A 264 14.27 -4.64 1.49
CA ARG A 264 13.61 -4.99 0.22
C ARG A 264 14.17 -4.17 -0.94
N LYS A 265 14.34 -4.84 -2.08
CA LYS A 265 14.73 -4.20 -3.34
C LYS A 265 13.49 -3.78 -4.11
N ALA A 266 13.55 -2.59 -4.70
CA ALA A 266 12.50 -2.15 -5.61
C ALA A 266 12.49 -3.01 -6.89
N LYS A 267 11.29 -3.35 -7.37
CA LYS A 267 11.13 -4.00 -8.68
C LYS A 267 11.36 -3.01 -9.82
N TYR A 268 10.93 -1.77 -9.63
CA TYR A 268 11.11 -0.69 -10.60
C TYR A 268 11.53 0.59 -9.91
N THR A 269 12.30 1.40 -10.63
CA THR A 269 12.75 2.73 -10.19
C THR A 269 12.64 3.69 -11.35
N TRP A 270 12.05 4.85 -11.11
CA TRP A 270 11.94 5.96 -12.04
C TRP A 270 12.48 7.23 -11.40
N VAL A 271 12.96 8.16 -12.22
CA VAL A 271 13.17 9.54 -11.83
C VAL A 271 12.17 10.40 -12.56
N LEU A 272 11.40 11.18 -11.82
CA LEU A 272 10.33 12.03 -12.33
C LEU A 272 10.62 13.49 -11.96
N LYS A 273 10.13 14.44 -12.75
CA LYS A 273 10.26 15.88 -12.48
C LYS A 273 8.91 16.57 -12.41
N THR A 274 8.80 17.61 -11.59
CA THR A 274 7.60 18.43 -11.49
C THR A 274 7.46 19.41 -12.66
N ASP A 275 6.22 19.66 -13.07
CA ASP A 275 5.85 20.70 -14.03
C ASP A 275 5.77 22.12 -13.38
N ALA A 276 5.36 23.13 -14.15
CA ALA A 276 5.22 24.53 -13.69
C ALA A 276 4.18 24.69 -12.56
N LYS A 277 3.26 23.73 -12.40
CA LYS A 277 2.25 23.72 -11.32
C LYS A 277 2.75 22.95 -10.09
N GLY A 278 3.98 22.44 -10.10
CA GLY A 278 4.51 21.58 -9.04
C GLY A 278 3.91 20.16 -9.04
N GLN A 279 3.37 19.70 -10.17
CA GLN A 279 2.70 18.41 -10.30
C GLN A 279 3.56 17.39 -11.03
N ILE A 280 3.42 16.12 -10.66
CA ILE A 280 3.96 14.98 -11.40
C ILE A 280 2.81 14.15 -11.93
N LYS A 281 2.88 13.81 -13.23
CA LYS A 281 2.04 12.83 -13.93
C LYS A 281 2.90 11.69 -14.44
N LEU A 282 2.29 10.54 -14.66
CA LEU A 282 3.01 9.37 -15.20
C LEU A 282 2.96 9.37 -16.74
N ASP A 283 3.69 10.29 -17.35
CA ASP A 283 3.80 10.48 -18.79
C ASP A 283 5.24 10.79 -19.21
N ALA A 284 5.48 10.96 -20.50
CA ALA A 284 6.81 11.20 -21.06
C ALA A 284 7.38 12.58 -20.67
N ASP A 285 6.54 13.58 -20.45
CA ASP A 285 6.97 14.96 -20.14
C ASP A 285 7.57 15.05 -18.72
N HIS A 286 7.08 14.21 -17.80
CA HIS A 286 7.54 14.16 -16.42
C HIS A 286 8.63 13.10 -16.20
N LEU A 287 8.78 12.11 -17.09
CA LEU A 287 9.79 11.05 -16.96
C LEU A 287 11.19 11.60 -17.31
N VAL A 288 12.12 11.50 -16.36
CA VAL A 288 13.56 11.81 -16.56
C VAL A 288 14.32 10.55 -16.92
N SER A 289 14.08 9.45 -16.18
CA SER A 289 14.68 8.14 -16.45
C SER A 289 13.86 7.01 -15.80
N GLY A 290 14.02 5.80 -16.32
CA GLY A 290 13.35 4.59 -15.84
C GLY A 290 12.69 3.82 -16.97
N PRO A 291 12.13 2.64 -16.68
CA PRO A 291 11.40 1.86 -17.67
C PRO A 291 10.05 2.50 -18.01
N ASP A 292 9.42 2.03 -19.08
CA ASP A 292 8.07 2.42 -19.44
C ASP A 292 7.07 2.10 -18.31
N PHE A 293 6.07 2.97 -18.14
CA PHE A 293 4.99 2.71 -17.20
C PHE A 293 4.09 1.58 -17.73
N TYR A 294 3.75 0.66 -16.83
CA TYR A 294 2.80 -0.39 -17.18
C TYR A 294 1.41 0.20 -17.48
N LYS A 295 0.81 -0.23 -18.60
CA LYS A 295 -0.50 0.28 -19.07
C LYS A 295 -1.47 -0.86 -19.32
N GLU A 296 -2.72 -0.67 -18.87
CA GLU A 296 -3.86 -1.49 -19.25
C GLU A 296 -4.84 -0.61 -20.05
N ASN A 297 -5.24 -1.08 -21.23
CA ASN A 297 -6.13 -0.32 -22.15
C ASN A 297 -5.66 1.14 -22.38
N GLY A 298 -4.34 1.34 -22.52
CA GLY A 298 -3.72 2.64 -22.77
C GLY A 298 -3.59 3.56 -21.55
N LYS A 299 -4.09 3.16 -20.37
CA LYS A 299 -3.98 3.92 -19.12
C LYS A 299 -2.92 3.31 -18.21
N VAL A 300 -2.13 4.18 -17.57
CA VAL A 300 -1.17 3.72 -16.57
C VAL A 300 -1.92 3.15 -15.38
N VAL A 301 -1.50 1.97 -14.94
CA VAL A 301 -2.04 1.30 -13.76
C VAL A 301 -0.91 0.84 -12.85
N PHE A 302 -1.16 0.86 -11.54
CA PHE A 302 -0.27 0.28 -10.55
C PHE A 302 -0.70 -1.16 -10.25
N PRO A 303 0.23 -2.11 -10.26
CA PRO A 303 0.02 -3.38 -9.57
C PRO A 303 -0.23 -3.14 -8.08
N VAL A 304 -0.86 -4.09 -7.40
CA VAL A 304 -0.99 -4.04 -5.94
C VAL A 304 0.41 -4.07 -5.32
N GLY A 305 0.68 -3.11 -4.42
CA GLY A 305 2.00 -2.98 -3.81
C GLY A 305 2.22 -1.62 -3.17
N THR A 306 3.48 -1.30 -2.90
CA THR A 306 3.91 -0.03 -2.33
C THR A 306 4.72 0.76 -3.34
N THR A 307 4.41 2.05 -3.47
CA THR A 307 5.21 3.00 -4.23
C THR A 307 5.75 4.06 -3.29
N THR A 308 7.06 4.32 -3.32
CA THR A 308 7.69 5.38 -2.55
C THR A 308 8.13 6.53 -3.44
N PHE A 309 8.11 7.76 -2.91
CA PHE A 309 8.60 8.96 -3.57
C PHE A 309 9.57 9.66 -2.63
N GLN A 310 10.76 9.98 -3.11
CA GLN A 310 11.77 10.74 -2.39
C GLN A 310 12.33 11.82 -3.29
N GLU A 311 12.35 13.05 -2.82
CA GLU A 311 12.98 14.13 -3.55
C GLU A 311 14.50 13.94 -3.59
N THR A 312 15.09 14.06 -4.77
CA THR A 312 16.54 13.94 -5.01
C THR A 312 17.16 15.23 -5.51
N LYS A 313 16.32 16.18 -5.97
CA LYS A 313 16.75 17.50 -6.38
C LYS A 313 15.62 18.50 -6.10
N ALA A 314 15.91 19.50 -5.28
CA ALA A 314 14.98 20.57 -4.97
C ALA A 314 14.79 21.52 -6.18
N PRO A 315 13.64 22.17 -6.30
CA PRO A 315 13.44 23.19 -7.32
C PRO A 315 14.09 24.50 -6.89
N LYS A 316 14.17 25.42 -7.84
CA LYS A 316 14.85 26.71 -7.63
C LYS A 316 14.21 27.51 -6.49
N GLY A 317 15.05 27.95 -5.53
CA GLY A 317 14.61 28.78 -4.40
C GLY A 317 13.94 28.01 -3.26
N TYR A 318 14.01 26.68 -3.24
CA TYR A 318 13.48 25.84 -2.18
C TYR A 318 14.53 24.86 -1.64
N GLN A 319 14.33 24.41 -0.40
CA GLN A 319 15.18 23.44 0.28
C GLN A 319 14.74 22.03 -0.14
N LEU A 320 15.70 21.09 -0.17
CA LEU A 320 15.40 19.68 -0.43
C LEU A 320 14.51 19.09 0.66
N ASP A 321 13.43 18.44 0.26
CA ASP A 321 12.59 17.65 1.16
C ASP A 321 13.17 16.24 1.33
N SER A 322 13.65 15.93 2.53
CA SER A 322 14.24 14.62 2.84
C SER A 322 13.22 13.52 3.15
N ASN A 323 11.94 13.84 3.18
CA ASN A 323 10.89 12.87 3.50
C ASN A 323 10.75 11.81 2.40
N VAL A 324 10.44 10.59 2.82
CA VAL A 324 10.00 9.52 1.92
C VAL A 324 8.49 9.35 2.06
N TYR A 325 7.78 9.58 0.99
CA TYR A 325 6.33 9.39 0.92
C TYR A 325 6.00 7.98 0.50
N VAL A 326 5.08 7.33 1.22
CA VAL A 326 4.66 5.94 0.98
C VAL A 326 3.22 5.92 0.51
N MET A 327 2.99 5.44 -0.70
CA MET A 327 1.68 5.29 -1.32
C MET A 327 1.42 3.80 -1.56
N ASN A 328 0.19 3.33 -1.26
CA ASN A 328 -0.19 1.94 -1.46
C ASN A 328 -1.30 1.81 -2.51
N SER A 329 -1.10 0.90 -3.45
CA SER A 329 -2.13 0.39 -4.34
C SER A 329 -2.65 -0.93 -3.77
N VAL A 330 -3.94 -1.03 -3.47
CA VAL A 330 -4.57 -2.18 -2.82
C VAL A 330 -5.94 -2.49 -3.40
N ILE A 331 -6.38 -3.75 -3.23
CA ILE A 331 -7.79 -4.13 -3.40
C ILE A 331 -8.43 -4.17 -2.02
N GLU A 332 -9.42 -3.35 -1.79
CA GLU A 332 -10.12 -3.25 -0.51
C GLU A 332 -11.63 -3.18 -0.74
N ASN A 333 -12.39 -4.06 -0.06
CA ASN A 333 -13.83 -4.20 -0.27
C ASN A 333 -14.20 -4.35 -1.76
N ASP A 334 -13.44 -5.20 -2.45
CA ASP A 334 -13.58 -5.50 -3.87
C ASP A 334 -13.42 -4.28 -4.81
N LYS A 335 -12.66 -3.28 -4.37
CA LYS A 335 -12.35 -2.07 -5.14
C LYS A 335 -10.85 -1.81 -5.20
N ALA A 336 -10.41 -1.33 -6.36
CA ALA A 336 -9.05 -0.81 -6.54
C ALA A 336 -8.91 0.56 -5.84
N VAL A 337 -8.01 0.67 -4.87
CA VAL A 337 -7.83 1.87 -4.03
C VAL A 337 -6.36 2.28 -4.01
N LEU A 338 -6.13 3.57 -4.21
CA LEU A 338 -4.83 4.21 -3.99
C LEU A 338 -4.87 4.95 -2.65
N LYS A 339 -3.99 4.56 -1.72
CA LYS A 339 -3.91 5.16 -0.38
C LYS A 339 -2.68 6.06 -0.25
N ASN A 340 -2.82 7.16 0.49
CA ASN A 340 -1.73 8.06 0.85
C ASN A 340 -1.03 8.69 -0.35
N LYS A 341 -1.81 9.23 -1.31
CA LYS A 341 -1.26 10.03 -2.41
C LYS A 341 -0.38 11.15 -1.82
N PRO A 342 0.90 11.30 -2.25
CA PRO A 342 1.82 12.24 -1.66
C PRO A 342 1.51 13.69 -1.99
N VAL A 343 1.65 14.56 -0.97
CA VAL A 343 1.73 16.01 -1.10
C VAL A 343 3.05 16.45 -0.44
N SER A 344 4.00 16.90 -1.27
CA SER A 344 5.32 17.34 -0.80
C SER A 344 5.28 18.81 -0.41
N LYS A 345 5.80 19.14 0.79
CA LYS A 345 5.79 20.48 1.35
C LYS A 345 7.20 21.07 1.34
N GLU A 346 7.39 22.10 0.53
CA GLU A 346 8.69 22.70 0.30
C GLU A 346 8.92 23.94 1.14
N LYS A 347 10.06 24.00 1.83
CA LYS A 347 10.47 25.19 2.57
C LYS A 347 11.18 26.15 1.63
N PRO A 348 10.70 27.41 1.47
CA PRO A 348 11.37 28.38 0.62
C PRO A 348 12.73 28.76 1.19
N TYR A 349 13.68 29.16 0.33
CA TYR A 349 14.91 29.80 0.77
C TYR A 349 14.61 31.13 1.41
N ARG A 350 15.26 31.38 2.54
CA ARG A 350 15.26 32.68 3.21
C ARG A 350 16.68 33.11 3.51
N GLY A 351 16.96 34.40 3.25
CA GLY A 351 18.23 35.02 3.57
C GLY A 351 18.02 36.38 4.22
N TYR A 352 19.11 37.09 4.45
CA TYR A 352 19.12 38.37 5.13
C TYR A 352 19.95 39.38 4.37
N ILE A 353 19.57 40.67 4.43
CA ILE A 353 20.32 41.81 3.89
C ILE A 353 20.86 42.58 5.08
N ARG A 354 22.13 42.91 5.05
CA ARG A 354 22.82 43.74 6.06
C ARG A 354 23.62 44.80 5.40
N PHE A 355 23.66 46.02 5.92
CA PHE A 355 24.57 47.09 5.59
C PHE A 355 24.56 48.17 6.69
N ASN A 356 25.62 48.98 6.72
CA ASN A 356 25.81 50.10 7.64
C ASN A 356 25.70 51.44 6.88
N LYS A 357 24.97 52.39 7.39
CA LYS A 357 24.86 53.75 6.84
C LYS A 357 25.60 54.74 7.69
N THR A 358 26.52 55.52 7.08
CA THR A 358 27.32 56.52 7.76
C THR A 358 27.27 57.88 7.01
N ASP A 359 27.57 58.97 7.73
CA ASP A 359 27.86 60.26 7.13
C ASP A 359 29.29 60.32 6.49
N GLU A 360 29.67 61.44 5.91
CA GLU A 360 30.96 61.68 5.29
C GLU A 360 32.16 61.55 6.27
N LYS A 361 31.91 61.51 7.59
CA LYS A 361 32.91 61.35 8.66
C LYS A 361 32.87 59.96 9.28
N ASN A 362 32.22 59.00 8.64
CA ASN A 362 32.03 57.63 9.13
C ASN A 362 31.20 57.54 10.44
N LYS A 363 30.44 58.56 10.80
CA LYS A 363 29.56 58.50 11.93
C LYS A 363 28.25 57.78 11.52
N ALA A 364 27.77 56.85 12.36
CA ALA A 364 26.54 56.11 12.13
C ALA A 364 25.33 57.05 11.97
N MET A 365 24.51 56.76 10.97
CA MET A 365 23.24 57.47 10.68
C MET A 365 22.04 56.63 11.04
N ALA A 366 21.36 56.98 12.13
CA ALA A 366 20.16 56.31 12.58
C ALA A 366 18.91 56.81 11.86
N ASN A 367 17.85 56.00 11.81
CA ASN A 367 16.52 56.32 11.27
C ASN A 367 16.55 56.75 9.79
N ILE A 368 17.50 56.31 9.00
CA ILE A 368 17.51 56.53 7.57
C ILE A 368 16.60 55.46 6.91
N PRO A 369 15.50 55.88 6.23
CA PRO A 369 14.57 54.95 5.61
C PRO A 369 15.14 54.43 4.29
N PHE A 370 15.05 53.12 4.13
CA PHE A 370 15.32 52.42 2.89
C PHE A 370 14.08 51.66 2.44
N LYS A 371 13.61 51.89 1.20
CA LYS A 371 12.57 51.11 0.55
C LYS A 371 13.24 49.90 -0.10
N ILE A 372 12.84 48.72 0.29
CA ILE A 372 13.33 47.44 -0.29
C ILE A 372 12.18 46.82 -1.07
N THR A 373 12.37 46.60 -2.37
CA THR A 373 11.31 46.13 -3.29
C THR A 373 11.76 44.84 -3.95
N SER A 374 10.96 43.77 -3.86
CA SER A 374 11.12 42.54 -4.63
C SER A 374 10.96 42.83 -6.14
N LYS A 375 11.93 42.45 -6.96
CA LYS A 375 11.84 42.65 -8.41
C LYS A 375 10.87 41.71 -9.09
N THR A 376 10.57 40.55 -8.47
CA THR A 376 9.65 39.55 -9.01
C THR A 376 8.20 39.85 -8.66
N THR A 377 7.93 40.18 -7.38
CA THR A 377 6.55 40.33 -6.91
C THR A 377 6.10 41.77 -6.83
N GLY A 378 7.04 42.75 -6.77
CA GLY A 378 6.74 44.15 -6.50
C GLY A 378 6.44 44.46 -5.03
N GLU A 379 6.41 43.47 -4.15
CA GLU A 379 6.23 43.66 -2.71
C GLU A 379 7.34 44.55 -2.18
N SER A 380 7.03 45.54 -1.36
CA SER A 380 7.99 46.50 -0.83
C SER A 380 7.74 46.83 0.63
N HIS A 381 8.87 47.00 1.36
CA HIS A 381 8.85 47.40 2.76
C HIS A 381 9.84 48.54 2.99
N ILE A 382 9.51 49.46 3.91
CA ILE A 382 10.44 50.51 4.38
C ILE A 382 11.09 50.01 5.67
N VAL A 383 12.41 50.03 5.68
CA VAL A 383 13.23 49.61 6.82
C VAL A 383 14.15 50.78 7.20
N ASN A 384 14.17 51.14 8.47
CA ASN A 384 15.01 52.24 8.96
C ASN A 384 16.31 51.69 9.55
N THR A 385 17.42 52.44 9.39
CA THR A 385 18.66 52.14 10.10
C THR A 385 18.47 52.23 11.60
N ALA A 386 19.09 51.30 12.35
CA ALA A 386 19.10 51.32 13.81
C ALA A 386 20.02 52.43 14.37
N SER A 387 20.11 52.55 15.68
CA SER A 387 20.96 53.54 16.33
C SER A 387 22.46 53.45 16.01
N ASP A 388 22.94 52.29 15.64
CA ASP A 388 24.28 52.00 15.19
C ASP A 388 24.50 52.16 13.68
N GLY A 389 23.49 52.66 12.96
CA GLY A 389 23.51 52.83 11.51
C GLY A 389 23.23 51.58 10.69
N TYR A 390 23.08 50.40 11.31
CA TYR A 390 22.84 49.14 10.58
C TYR A 390 21.40 48.95 10.21
N ILE A 391 21.18 48.31 9.07
CA ILE A 391 19.98 47.59 8.76
C ILE A 391 20.20 46.09 9.06
N TYR A 392 19.34 45.53 9.89
CA TYR A 392 19.28 44.09 10.22
C TYR A 392 18.02 43.52 9.58
N GLY A 393 18.18 42.95 8.37
CA GLY A 393 17.03 42.48 7.57
C GLY A 393 16.31 41.24 8.10
N LYS A 394 16.74 40.67 9.24
CA LYS A 394 16.17 39.43 9.82
C LYS A 394 14.73 39.60 10.34
N ASP A 395 14.31 40.81 10.63
CA ASP A 395 12.97 41.10 11.16
C ASP A 395 11.99 41.62 10.09
N VAL A 396 12.45 41.73 8.85
CA VAL A 396 11.62 42.14 7.71
C VAL A 396 10.90 40.91 7.18
N ASN A 397 9.63 41.04 6.86
CA ASN A 397 8.82 39.97 6.31
C ASN A 397 8.62 40.20 4.81
N PHE A 398 9.03 39.22 3.99
CA PHE A 398 8.65 39.13 2.59
C PHE A 398 7.87 37.84 2.35
N GLY A 399 6.75 37.96 1.64
CA GLY A 399 5.81 36.84 1.51
C GLY A 399 5.20 36.46 2.86
N SER A 400 5.18 35.16 3.18
CA SER A 400 4.50 34.62 4.36
C SER A 400 5.37 34.50 5.61
N GLY A 401 6.68 34.84 5.56
CA GLY A 401 7.61 34.62 6.68
C GLY A 401 8.69 35.68 6.84
N LYS A 402 9.48 35.53 7.90
CA LYS A 402 10.60 36.44 8.23
C LYS A 402 11.79 36.26 7.30
N GLY A 403 12.46 37.36 6.97
CA GLY A 403 13.61 37.42 6.07
C GLY A 403 13.18 37.58 4.60
N PHE A 404 14.17 37.63 3.75
CA PHE A 404 14.04 37.83 2.31
C PHE A 404 13.96 36.46 1.61
N LEU A 405 13.00 36.33 0.70
CA LEU A 405 12.86 35.12 -0.13
C LEU A 405 13.99 35.04 -1.18
N TYR A 406 14.12 33.89 -1.81
CA TYR A 406 14.91 33.75 -3.04
C TYR A 406 14.39 34.72 -4.09
N ASP A 407 15.12 35.85 -4.32
CA ASP A 407 14.76 36.92 -5.26
C ASP A 407 15.93 37.91 -5.40
N THR A 408 15.75 38.89 -6.29
CA THR A 408 16.59 40.10 -6.36
C THR A 408 15.75 41.28 -5.87
N TYR A 409 16.32 42.05 -4.97
CA TYR A 409 15.70 43.19 -4.33
C TYR A 409 16.38 44.49 -4.77
N LEU A 410 15.57 45.51 -5.13
CA LEU A 410 16.02 46.88 -5.28
C LEU A 410 15.92 47.57 -3.91
N VAL A 411 17.06 48.10 -3.43
CA VAL A 411 17.19 48.81 -2.16
C VAL A 411 17.41 50.27 -2.47
N GLU A 412 16.50 51.16 -2.07
CA GLU A 412 16.51 52.58 -2.39
C GLU A 412 16.45 53.42 -1.12
N GLU A 413 17.48 54.25 -0.86
CA GLU A 413 17.44 55.20 0.22
C GLU A 413 16.35 56.26 -0.05
N GLN A 414 15.51 56.50 0.94
CA GLN A 414 14.45 57.48 0.87
C GLN A 414 14.86 58.79 1.53
N SER A 415 14.40 59.93 0.99
CA SER A 415 14.74 61.25 1.52
C SER A 415 14.08 61.48 2.90
N CYS A 416 14.90 61.95 3.84
CA CYS A 416 14.45 62.35 5.17
C CYS A 416 15.26 63.58 5.68
N ALA A 417 14.92 64.10 6.86
CA ALA A 417 15.63 65.24 7.42
C ALA A 417 17.12 64.96 7.71
N ALA A 418 17.45 63.74 8.11
CA ALA A 418 18.79 63.34 8.50
C ALA A 418 19.75 63.14 7.29
N ASN A 419 19.23 62.89 6.08
CA ASN A 419 20.03 62.73 4.85
C ASN A 419 19.82 63.88 3.85
N LYS A 420 19.24 64.98 4.29
CA LYS A 420 19.09 66.15 3.46
C LYS A 420 20.46 66.73 3.03
N GLY A 421 20.65 66.90 1.72
CA GLY A 421 21.92 67.38 1.16
C GLY A 421 22.90 66.32 0.75
N TYR A 422 22.57 65.05 0.97
CA TYR A 422 23.38 63.89 0.52
C TYR A 422 22.78 63.25 -0.76
N ILE A 423 23.65 62.52 -1.48
CA ILE A 423 23.25 61.67 -2.61
C ILE A 423 22.57 60.43 -2.02
N LEU A 424 21.36 60.14 -2.48
CA LEU A 424 20.64 58.96 -2.03
C LEU A 424 21.17 57.71 -2.74
N GLU A 425 21.41 56.63 -1.98
CA GLU A 425 21.92 55.37 -2.47
C GLU A 425 20.80 54.51 -3.07
N SER A 426 21.12 53.78 -4.15
CA SER A 426 20.30 52.74 -4.77
C SER A 426 21.16 51.63 -5.27
N PHE A 427 20.82 50.38 -4.93
CA PHE A 427 21.57 49.19 -5.33
C PHE A 427 20.68 47.97 -5.31
N GLU A 428 21.16 46.86 -5.97
CA GLU A 428 20.48 45.59 -5.97
C GLU A 428 21.18 44.58 -5.04
N VAL A 429 20.33 43.72 -4.42
CA VAL A 429 20.76 42.59 -3.60
C VAL A 429 20.02 41.35 -4.05
N THR A 430 20.75 40.25 -4.27
CA THR A 430 20.17 38.95 -4.62
C THR A 430 20.35 37.99 -3.45
N ILE A 431 19.23 37.36 -3.05
CA ILE A 431 19.19 36.24 -2.13
C ILE A 431 19.05 34.96 -2.97
N ASN A 432 20.11 34.15 -3.02
CA ASN A 432 20.17 32.93 -3.83
C ASN A 432 20.60 31.68 -3.04
N GLU A 433 20.80 31.84 -1.72
CA GLU A 433 21.22 30.77 -0.83
C GLU A 433 20.43 30.83 0.48
N ASN A 434 20.02 29.65 0.98
CA ASN A 434 19.26 29.57 2.22
C ASN A 434 20.11 29.90 3.45
N GLY A 435 19.61 30.79 4.31
CA GLY A 435 20.29 31.20 5.55
C GLY A 435 21.41 32.23 5.32
N ALA A 436 21.74 32.59 4.08
CA ALA A 436 22.79 33.53 3.79
C ALA A 436 22.48 34.95 4.26
N THR A 437 23.49 35.68 4.73
CA THR A 437 23.47 37.12 4.97
C THR A 437 24.27 37.81 3.90
N VAL A 438 23.64 38.60 3.05
CA VAL A 438 24.28 39.43 2.06
C VAL A 438 24.63 40.75 2.74
N ASP A 439 25.94 40.94 3.07
CA ASP A 439 26.45 42.16 3.69
C ASP A 439 27.03 43.08 2.60
N LYS A 440 26.43 44.25 2.46
CA LYS A 440 26.90 45.31 1.54
C LYS A 440 27.96 46.24 2.16
N GLY A 441 28.34 45.97 3.40
CA GLY A 441 29.36 46.77 4.10
C GLY A 441 28.82 48.19 4.48
N THR A 442 29.70 49.17 4.42
CA THR A 442 29.36 50.57 4.79
C THR A 442 28.98 51.38 3.57
N LEU A 443 27.81 51.97 3.60
CA LEU A 443 27.32 52.95 2.63
C LEU A 443 27.49 54.37 3.21
N GLN A 444 28.56 55.03 2.76
CA GLN A 444 28.92 56.37 3.22
C GLN A 444 28.12 57.42 2.42
N ASN A 445 27.47 58.37 3.12
CA ASN A 445 26.81 59.49 2.48
C ASN A 445 27.79 60.43 1.86
N LEU A 446 27.58 60.71 0.57
CA LEU A 446 28.36 61.73 -0.17
C LEU A 446 27.49 63.00 -0.30
N PRO A 447 28.05 64.18 0.08
CA PRO A 447 27.30 65.41 -0.07
C PRO A 447 27.06 65.73 -1.55
N LYS A 448 25.90 66.35 -1.83
CA LYS A 448 25.61 66.89 -3.16
C LYS A 448 26.47 68.10 -3.41
N THR A 449 27.34 68.04 -4.40
CA THR A 449 28.20 69.14 -4.79
C THR A 449 27.84 69.64 -6.18
N LYS A 450 28.00 70.92 -6.42
CA LYS A 450 27.89 71.53 -7.74
C LYS A 450 29.12 72.40 -8.00
N GLN A 451 29.68 72.25 -9.18
CA GLN A 451 30.73 73.14 -9.64
C GLN A 451 30.08 74.47 -10.13
N ILE A 452 30.62 75.56 -9.61
CA ILE A 452 30.20 76.90 -10.07
C ILE A 452 31.41 77.46 -10.84
N THR A 453 31.22 77.78 -12.12
CA THR A 453 32.21 78.41 -12.95
C THR A 453 31.79 79.91 -13.12
N LEU A 454 32.64 80.80 -12.67
CA LEU A 454 32.44 82.21 -12.87
C LEU A 454 33.46 82.71 -13.92
N THR A 455 32.97 83.37 -14.96
CA THR A 455 33.80 84.00 -15.98
C THR A 455 33.65 85.48 -15.91
N LYS A 456 34.71 86.15 -15.52
CA LYS A 456 34.77 87.62 -15.58
C LYS A 456 35.32 88.00 -16.94
N ARG A 457 34.58 88.81 -17.66
CA ARG A 457 35.11 89.41 -18.95
C ARG A 457 35.27 90.91 -18.74
N ILE A 458 36.40 91.41 -19.21
CA ILE A 458 36.73 92.79 -19.19
C ILE A 458 36.83 93.28 -20.67
N LYS A 459 36.22 94.47 -21.01
CA LYS A 459 36.44 95.03 -22.32
C LYS A 459 37.85 95.70 -22.31
N ALA A 460 38.61 95.39 -23.26
CA ALA A 460 40.02 95.89 -23.36
C ALA A 460 40.11 97.40 -23.40
N SER A 461 39.15 98.09 -23.90
CA SER A 461 39.05 99.53 -23.95
C SER A 461 38.96 100.19 -22.59
N ASP A 462 38.56 99.43 -21.54
CA ASP A 462 38.26 99.95 -20.23
C ASP A 462 39.36 99.79 -19.21
N ILE A 463 40.52 99.18 -19.61
CA ILE A 463 41.63 98.83 -18.71
C ILE A 463 42.87 99.58 -19.13
N ASN A 464 43.49 100.29 -18.18
CA ASN A 464 44.84 100.79 -18.36
C ASN A 464 45.87 99.91 -17.62
N PHE A 465 46.62 99.17 -18.33
CA PHE A 465 47.61 98.20 -17.80
C PHE A 465 48.92 98.84 -17.35
N LYS A 466 49.07 100.20 -17.28
CA LYS A 466 50.23 100.85 -16.81
C LYS A 466 50.68 100.51 -15.39
N ASN A 467 49.73 100.09 -14.53
CA ASN A 467 49.99 99.70 -13.16
C ASN A 467 49.91 98.19 -12.88
N GLY A 468 50.01 97.36 -13.89
CA GLY A 468 49.94 95.84 -13.81
C GLY A 468 48.53 95.30 -14.03
N ASP A 469 48.38 93.99 -14.01
CA ASP A 469 47.09 93.32 -14.22
C ASP A 469 46.10 93.52 -13.08
N PRO A 470 44.83 93.82 -13.36
CA PRO A 470 43.84 94.02 -12.31
C PRO A 470 43.61 92.79 -11.53
N ILE A 471 43.54 92.92 -10.22
CA ILE A 471 43.17 91.86 -9.31
C ILE A 471 41.71 92.02 -8.89
N PHE A 472 40.92 90.95 -9.13
CA PHE A 472 39.53 90.92 -8.71
C PHE A 472 39.32 89.99 -7.54
N ILE A 473 38.60 90.37 -6.53
CA ILE A 473 38.10 89.50 -5.45
C ILE A 473 36.68 89.17 -5.68
N LEU A 474 36.42 87.92 -6.00
CA LEU A 474 35.09 87.39 -6.16
C LEU A 474 34.63 86.86 -4.79
N LYS A 475 33.47 87.25 -4.32
CA LYS A 475 32.80 86.76 -3.11
C LYS A 475 31.62 85.88 -3.56
N LEU A 476 31.63 84.59 -3.20
CA LEU A 476 30.50 83.70 -3.40
C LEU A 476 29.82 83.48 -2.03
N THR A 477 28.56 83.79 -1.90
CA THR A 477 27.75 83.46 -0.74
C THR A 477 26.62 82.54 -1.16
N GLY A 478 26.28 81.60 -0.33
CA GLY A 478 25.17 80.70 -0.59
C GLY A 478 24.90 79.80 0.60
N THR A 479 23.76 79.07 0.53
CA THR A 479 23.33 78.11 1.54
C THR A 479 23.42 76.75 0.89
N ASP A 480 24.05 75.78 1.55
CA ASP A 480 24.08 74.39 1.11
C ASP A 480 22.74 73.69 1.26
N TYR A 481 22.63 72.40 0.79
CA TYR A 481 21.41 71.59 0.89
C TYR A 481 20.99 71.33 2.34
N ALA A 482 21.91 71.35 3.29
CA ALA A 482 21.61 71.18 4.70
C ALA A 482 21.15 72.51 5.39
N GLY A 483 21.09 73.63 4.62
CA GLY A 483 20.65 74.94 5.13
C GLY A 483 21.78 75.73 5.78
N LYS A 484 23.05 75.31 5.67
CA LYS A 484 24.19 76.03 6.23
C LYS A 484 24.70 77.04 5.26
N SER A 485 24.90 78.30 5.72
CA SER A 485 25.46 79.39 4.93
C SER A 485 26.97 79.27 4.81
N HIS A 486 27.48 79.52 3.59
CA HIS A 486 28.88 79.51 3.24
C HIS A 486 29.25 80.81 2.54
N THR A 487 30.46 81.26 2.77
CA THR A 487 31.03 82.40 2.08
C THR A 487 32.49 82.08 1.63
N TYR A 488 32.74 82.19 0.34
CA TYR A 488 34.04 81.93 -0.25
C TYR A 488 34.57 83.19 -0.97
N TYR A 489 35.85 83.44 -0.85
CA TYR A 489 36.54 84.51 -1.56
C TYR A 489 37.57 83.88 -2.52
N ARG A 490 37.62 84.34 -3.76
CA ARG A 490 38.56 83.93 -4.77
C ARG A 490 39.15 85.10 -5.43
N GLN A 491 40.52 85.20 -5.42
CA GLN A 491 41.26 86.20 -6.16
C GLN A 491 41.41 85.70 -7.60
N VAL A 492 41.11 86.54 -8.58
CA VAL A 492 41.25 86.26 -10.02
C VAL A 492 42.05 87.43 -10.62
N ARG A 493 43.09 87.12 -11.40
CA ARG A 493 43.89 88.09 -12.17
C ARG A 493 43.45 88.05 -13.63
#